data_8f2025479c860ce1b7d71c7e1be34677
#
_entry.id   8f2025479c860ce1b7d71c7e1be34677
#
_cell.length_a   1.000
_cell.length_b   1.000
_cell.length_c   1.000
_cell.angle_alpha   90.00
_cell.angle_beta   90.00
_cell.angle_gamma   90.00
#
_symmetry.space_group_name_H-M   'P 1'
#
loop_
_entity.id
_entity.type
_entity.pdbx_description
1 polymer ?
#
loop_
_entity_poly.entity_id
_entity_poly.type
_entity_poly.pdbx_seq_one_letter_code
_entity_poly.pdbx_strand_id
1 'polypeptide(L)'
;MAMARKRWRSTLMLLTLELVMLLLGACGGDGQIAPRVAPTHTPCAATSARACPARLLVFSKTAEYRHPSIPAAQAAIRQMVAEHAWTADFTEDASVFTDERLAHYDAVIFLLTTGDVLNADQQGAFERYIRAGGGFVGVHSASDTEYGWAWYGGLVGAHNNPRQKHSGVTQGTIVVADHTHPSTRMLPDRWTRVDEWYNFATNPRPHVHVLLTLDETTYHGGTMGADHPIAWYRAYDGGRAWFTALGHTPESYSEPLFRVHLWGGIAYAAGRA
;
A
#
# COMPACT_ATOMS: atom_id res chain seq x y z
N MET A 1 28.90 -35.39 -51.82
CA MET A 1 28.47 -36.74 -51.42
C MET A 1 27.24 -36.55 -50.58
N ALA A 2 26.05 -36.53 -51.09
CA ALA A 2 25.19 -37.58 -51.63
C ALA A 2 24.48 -38.35 -50.46
N MET A 3 23.19 -38.04 -50.34
CA MET A 3 22.01 -38.93 -50.15
C MET A 3 21.95 -39.76 -48.84
N ALA A 4 20.79 -39.80 -48.17
CA ALA A 4 19.53 -40.35 -48.65
C ALA A 4 18.33 -39.98 -47.82
N ARG A 5 17.25 -39.66 -48.49
CA ARG A 5 15.86 -39.56 -47.99
C ARG A 5 15.30 -40.97 -47.77
N LYS A 6 14.51 -41.15 -46.68
CA LYS A 6 13.60 -42.30 -46.62
C LYS A 6 12.21 -41.84 -46.21
N ARG A 7 11.32 -41.78 -47.20
CA ARG A 7 9.85 -41.73 -47.03
C ARG A 7 9.36 -43.12 -46.70
N TRP A 8 8.39 -43.25 -45.80
CA TRP A 8 7.46 -44.37 -45.85
C TRP A 8 6.04 -43.88 -45.58
N ARG A 9 5.17 -44.55 -46.34
CA ARG A 9 3.80 -44.24 -46.71
C ARG A 9 2.81 -44.82 -45.67
N SER A 10 1.69 -44.11 -45.57
CA SER A 10 0.30 -44.47 -45.26
C SER A 10 -0.05 -45.95 -45.14
N THR A 11 -0.83 -46.30 -44.12
CA THR A 11 -1.88 -47.28 -44.26
C THR A 11 -3.10 -46.86 -43.45
N LEU A 12 -4.17 -46.58 -44.18
CA LEU A 12 -5.54 -46.34 -43.72
C LEU A 12 -6.14 -47.69 -43.33
N MET A 13 -6.78 -47.79 -42.16
CA MET A 13 -7.67 -48.92 -41.88
C MET A 13 -8.93 -48.37 -41.19
N LEU A 14 -10.00 -48.29 -42.00
CA LEU A 14 -11.38 -48.16 -41.55
C LEU A 14 -11.82 -49.51 -40.97
N LEU A 15 -12.47 -49.46 -39.78
CA LEU A 15 -13.42 -50.49 -39.39
C LEU A 15 -14.57 -49.86 -38.60
N THR A 16 -15.73 -50.28 -39.00
CA THR A 16 -17.07 -49.82 -38.76
C THR A 16 -17.63 -50.28 -37.41
N LEU A 17 -18.37 -49.39 -36.79
CA LEU A 17 -19.74 -49.52 -36.23
C LEU A 17 -20.03 -50.69 -35.29
N GLU A 18 -20.35 -50.41 -34.02
CA GLU A 18 -21.58 -50.94 -33.42
C GLU A 18 -22.07 -50.03 -32.28
N LEU A 19 -23.37 -49.73 -32.36
CA LEU A 19 -24.20 -48.92 -31.52
C LEU A 19 -24.76 -49.77 -30.36
N VAL A 20 -24.42 -49.48 -29.11
CA VAL A 20 -25.18 -49.97 -27.94
C VAL A 20 -25.60 -48.79 -27.08
N MET A 21 -26.88 -48.47 -27.16
CA MET A 21 -27.58 -47.61 -26.19
C MET A 21 -27.72 -48.36 -24.87
N LEU A 22 -27.15 -47.78 -23.83
CA LEU A 22 -27.60 -48.06 -22.44
C LEU A 22 -27.92 -46.75 -21.72
N LEU A 23 -29.19 -46.49 -21.56
CA LEU A 23 -29.76 -45.48 -20.69
C LEU A 23 -29.46 -45.83 -19.24
N LEU A 24 -28.60 -45.07 -18.58
CA LEU A 24 -28.54 -44.97 -17.12
C LEU A 24 -28.52 -43.50 -16.74
N GLY A 25 -29.64 -43.07 -16.13
CA GLY A 25 -29.78 -41.72 -15.57
C GLY A 25 -28.80 -41.54 -14.43
N ALA A 26 -27.97 -40.48 -14.55
CA ALA A 26 -27.20 -39.92 -13.47
C ALA A 26 -27.72 -38.53 -13.21
N CYS A 27 -28.30 -38.33 -12.02
CA CYS A 27 -28.57 -37.00 -11.46
C CYS A 27 -27.24 -36.24 -11.32
N GLY A 28 -26.94 -35.41 -12.29
CA GLY A 28 -25.87 -34.40 -12.20
C GLY A 28 -26.37 -33.23 -11.37
N GLY A 29 -26.00 -33.17 -10.10
CA GLY A 29 -26.14 -31.95 -9.31
C GLY A 29 -25.16 -30.93 -9.85
N ASP A 30 -25.63 -29.96 -10.64
CA ASP A 30 -24.91 -28.76 -10.97
C ASP A 30 -24.66 -27.96 -9.68
N GLY A 31 -23.51 -28.20 -9.05
CA GLY A 31 -22.98 -27.36 -8.01
C GLY A 31 -22.59 -26.02 -8.62
N GLN A 32 -23.59 -25.14 -8.83
CA GLN A 32 -23.30 -23.71 -9.08
C GLN A 32 -22.56 -23.17 -7.86
N ILE A 33 -21.24 -22.97 -8.00
CA ILE A 33 -20.47 -22.15 -7.07
C ILE A 33 -21.03 -20.75 -7.22
N ALA A 34 -21.87 -20.33 -6.28
CA ALA A 34 -22.36 -18.96 -6.21
C ALA A 34 -21.14 -18.02 -6.21
N PRO A 35 -21.13 -16.96 -7.03
CA PRO A 35 -20.04 -15.98 -6.99
C PRO A 35 -19.95 -15.47 -5.55
N ARG A 36 -18.78 -15.64 -4.90
CA ARG A 36 -18.50 -15.00 -3.62
C ARG A 36 -18.57 -13.50 -3.85
N VAL A 37 -19.61 -12.88 -3.32
CA VAL A 37 -19.73 -11.43 -3.27
C VAL A 37 -18.58 -10.94 -2.39
N ALA A 38 -17.63 -10.23 -2.98
CA ALA A 38 -16.59 -9.55 -2.21
C ALA A 38 -17.27 -8.63 -1.19
N PRO A 39 -16.80 -8.58 0.08
CA PRO A 39 -17.36 -7.67 1.06
C PRO A 39 -17.19 -6.23 0.55
N THR A 40 -18.30 -5.59 0.25
CA THR A 40 -18.32 -4.17 -0.09
C THR A 40 -18.10 -3.37 1.20
N HIS A 41 -17.01 -2.62 1.27
CA HIS A 41 -16.85 -1.63 2.32
C HIS A 41 -18.01 -0.62 2.18
N THR A 42 -19.00 -0.72 3.06
CA THR A 42 -20.09 0.24 3.09
C THR A 42 -19.54 1.54 3.67
N PRO A 43 -19.41 2.63 2.88
CA PRO A 43 -18.98 3.89 3.45
C PRO A 43 -20.01 4.31 4.50
N CYS A 44 -19.53 4.76 5.65
CA CYS A 44 -20.38 5.33 6.67
C CYS A 44 -21.09 6.55 6.10
N ALA A 45 -22.41 6.51 6.00
CA ALA A 45 -23.22 7.67 5.62
C ALA A 45 -23.16 8.69 6.77
N ALA A 46 -22.27 9.67 6.63
CA ALA A 46 -22.11 10.74 7.59
C ALA A 46 -23.35 11.65 7.57
N THR A 47 -24.33 11.35 8.40
CA THR A 47 -25.48 12.25 8.68
C THR A 47 -25.28 13.07 9.96
N SER A 48 -24.11 12.96 10.62
CA SER A 48 -23.77 13.73 11.82
C SER A 48 -22.28 14.17 11.82
N ALA A 49 -21.99 15.32 12.44
CA ALA A 49 -20.66 15.93 12.55
C ALA A 49 -19.61 15.12 13.36
N ARG A 50 -19.91 13.90 13.78
CA ARG A 50 -18.95 12.94 14.31
C ARG A 50 -18.56 11.98 13.21
N ALA A 51 -17.29 12.05 12.81
CA ALA A 51 -16.70 11.04 11.92
C ALA A 51 -16.96 9.64 12.51
N CYS A 52 -17.44 8.70 11.66
CA CYS A 52 -17.65 7.33 12.09
C CYS A 52 -16.33 6.71 12.58
N PRO A 53 -16.36 5.94 13.70
CA PRO A 53 -15.20 5.16 14.12
C PRO A 53 -14.67 4.30 12.98
N ALA A 54 -13.37 4.26 12.80
CA ALA A 54 -12.74 3.39 11.85
C ALA A 54 -11.93 2.30 12.56
N ARG A 55 -11.71 1.19 11.86
CA ARG A 55 -10.82 0.11 12.31
C ARG A 55 -9.61 0.02 11.40
N LEU A 56 -8.43 0.06 11.98
CA LEU A 56 -7.14 0.09 11.30
C LEU A 56 -6.35 -1.19 11.55
N LEU A 57 -5.61 -1.65 10.52
CA LEU A 57 -4.53 -2.62 10.69
C LEU A 57 -3.19 -1.88 10.60
N VAL A 58 -2.38 -1.94 11.64
CA VAL A 58 -1.03 -1.37 11.67
C VAL A 58 -0.02 -2.51 11.55
N PHE A 59 0.60 -2.60 10.39
CA PHE A 59 1.55 -3.63 10.02
C PHE A 59 2.96 -3.07 10.00
N SER A 60 3.88 -3.66 10.81
CA SER A 60 5.26 -3.16 10.97
C SER A 60 6.32 -4.25 10.86
N LYS A 61 6.04 -5.30 10.05
CA LYS A 61 7.03 -6.34 9.75
C LYS A 61 8.17 -5.76 8.92
N THR A 62 9.40 -6.16 9.25
CA THR A 62 10.61 -5.82 8.52
C THR A 62 11.33 -7.10 8.10
N ALA A 63 11.70 -7.19 6.82
CA ALA A 63 12.53 -8.26 6.28
C ALA A 63 13.98 -7.78 6.07
N GLU A 64 14.20 -6.47 6.10
CA GLU A 64 15.51 -5.81 6.02
C GLU A 64 15.74 -4.93 7.26
N TYR A 65 16.10 -3.65 7.08
CA TYR A 65 16.41 -2.74 8.19
C TYR A 65 15.20 -2.51 9.10
N ARG A 66 15.41 -2.71 10.41
CA ARG A 66 14.38 -2.44 11.42
C ARG A 66 14.62 -1.09 12.08
N HIS A 67 13.70 -0.18 11.84
CA HIS A 67 13.77 1.17 12.40
C HIS A 67 13.55 1.16 13.93
N PRO A 68 14.43 1.81 14.72
CA PRO A 68 14.24 1.92 16.16
C PRO A 68 13.03 2.79 16.54
N SER A 69 12.48 3.55 15.60
CA SER A 69 11.27 4.38 15.79
C SER A 69 9.96 3.59 15.77
N ILE A 70 9.91 2.32 15.36
CA ILE A 70 8.69 1.51 15.30
C ILE A 70 7.90 1.54 16.64
N PRO A 71 8.52 1.35 17.82
CA PRO A 71 7.78 1.41 19.08
C PRO A 71 7.13 2.78 19.36
N ALA A 72 7.86 3.87 19.08
CA ALA A 72 7.34 5.25 19.23
C ALA A 72 6.19 5.55 18.25
N ALA A 73 6.34 5.07 17.01
CA ALA A 73 5.32 5.18 15.96
C ALA A 73 4.02 4.45 16.36
N GLN A 74 4.14 3.20 16.82
CA GLN A 74 2.99 2.43 17.29
C GLN A 74 2.32 3.09 18.50
N ALA A 75 3.10 3.62 19.47
CA ALA A 75 2.56 4.32 20.65
C ALA A 75 1.79 5.57 20.22
N ALA A 76 2.33 6.37 19.29
CA ALA A 76 1.65 7.56 18.78
C ALA A 76 0.34 7.21 18.05
N ILE A 77 0.32 6.16 17.21
CA ILE A 77 -0.91 5.74 16.55
C ILE A 77 -1.94 5.23 17.57
N ARG A 78 -1.52 4.45 18.60
CA ARG A 78 -2.43 4.03 19.69
C ARG A 78 -3.08 5.22 20.36
N GLN A 79 -2.31 6.25 20.66
CA GLN A 79 -2.83 7.48 21.26
C GLN A 79 -3.82 8.20 20.32
N MET A 80 -3.45 8.40 19.05
CA MET A 80 -4.31 9.06 18.06
C MET A 80 -5.64 8.32 17.83
N VAL A 81 -5.64 6.99 17.74
CA VAL A 81 -6.90 6.23 17.59
C VAL A 81 -7.79 6.34 18.84
N ALA A 82 -7.19 6.39 20.04
CA ALA A 82 -7.93 6.59 21.28
C ALA A 82 -8.55 8.01 21.36
N GLU A 83 -7.80 9.04 20.97
CA GLU A 83 -8.27 10.43 20.93
C GLU A 83 -9.48 10.61 19.99
N HIS A 84 -9.59 9.79 18.95
CA HIS A 84 -10.66 9.85 17.96
C HIS A 84 -11.73 8.75 18.12
N ALA A 85 -11.65 7.94 19.17
CA ALA A 85 -12.55 6.80 19.41
C ALA A 85 -12.55 5.77 18.28
N TRP A 86 -11.43 5.58 17.56
CA TRP A 86 -11.20 4.53 16.58
C TRP A 86 -10.56 3.31 17.23
N THR A 87 -10.37 2.25 16.45
CA THR A 87 -9.67 1.04 16.89
C THR A 87 -8.53 0.68 15.91
N ALA A 88 -7.48 0.04 16.44
CA ALA A 88 -6.38 -0.43 15.63
C ALA A 88 -5.82 -1.75 16.18
N ASP A 89 -5.60 -2.70 15.29
CA ASP A 89 -4.84 -3.93 15.57
C ASP A 89 -3.40 -3.73 15.07
N PHE A 90 -2.42 -4.12 15.89
CA PHE A 90 -0.99 -3.97 15.61
C PHE A 90 -0.36 -5.35 15.44
N THR A 91 0.36 -5.55 14.35
CA THR A 91 0.97 -6.85 14.07
C THR A 91 2.23 -6.74 13.20
N GLU A 92 3.10 -7.75 13.33
CA GLU A 92 4.19 -8.04 12.40
C GLU A 92 3.96 -9.39 11.70
N ASP A 93 2.85 -10.07 12.04
CA ASP A 93 2.49 -11.35 11.44
C ASP A 93 1.73 -11.14 10.12
N ALA A 94 2.39 -11.50 9.00
CA ALA A 94 1.80 -11.39 7.67
C ALA A 94 0.66 -12.39 7.41
N SER A 95 0.45 -13.39 8.28
CA SER A 95 -0.68 -14.33 8.14
C SER A 95 -2.05 -13.67 8.27
N VAL A 96 -2.10 -12.42 8.76
CA VAL A 96 -3.34 -11.62 8.82
C VAL A 96 -3.81 -11.14 7.44
N PHE A 97 -2.95 -11.17 6.43
CA PHE A 97 -3.31 -10.76 5.07
C PHE A 97 -4.10 -11.86 4.36
N THR A 98 -5.35 -11.97 4.73
CA THR A 98 -6.36 -12.83 4.10
C THR A 98 -7.60 -12.01 3.77
N ASP A 99 -8.39 -12.42 2.77
CA ASP A 99 -9.62 -11.72 2.39
C ASP A 99 -10.57 -11.53 3.58
N GLU A 100 -10.72 -12.56 4.40
CA GLU A 100 -11.59 -12.54 5.57
C GLU A 100 -11.15 -11.50 6.60
N ARG A 101 -9.86 -11.47 6.95
CA ARG A 101 -9.34 -10.56 7.97
C ARG A 101 -9.27 -9.13 7.49
N LEU A 102 -8.78 -8.92 6.26
CA LEU A 102 -8.66 -7.57 5.70
C LEU A 102 -10.00 -6.88 5.52
N ALA A 103 -11.08 -7.62 5.25
CA ALA A 103 -12.44 -7.07 5.14
C ALA A 103 -12.95 -6.35 6.40
N HIS A 104 -12.28 -6.52 7.55
CA HIS A 104 -12.65 -5.87 8.80
C HIS A 104 -12.00 -4.49 9.01
N TYR A 105 -11.08 -4.08 8.12
CA TYR A 105 -10.33 -2.84 8.29
C TYR A 105 -10.69 -1.80 7.24
N ASP A 106 -10.85 -0.54 7.66
CA ASP A 106 -11.07 0.60 6.77
C ASP A 106 -9.76 1.06 6.10
N ALA A 107 -8.63 0.92 6.80
CA ALA A 107 -7.30 1.15 6.24
C ALA A 107 -6.24 0.21 6.83
N VAL A 108 -5.24 -0.11 6.00
CA VAL A 108 -4.03 -0.84 6.37
C VAL A 108 -2.85 0.13 6.31
N ILE A 109 -2.09 0.19 7.41
CA ILE A 109 -0.92 1.07 7.56
C ILE A 109 0.34 0.21 7.48
N PHE A 110 1.15 0.40 6.44
CA PHE A 110 2.51 -0.12 6.38
C PHE A 110 3.42 0.87 7.11
N LEU A 111 3.67 0.54 8.38
CA LEU A 111 4.39 1.41 9.30
C LEU A 111 5.85 1.00 9.38
N LEU A 112 6.74 1.72 8.69
CA LEU A 112 8.18 1.48 8.73
C LEU A 112 8.56 0.04 8.29
N THR A 113 7.78 -0.54 7.37
CA THR A 113 8.07 -1.85 6.77
C THR A 113 9.30 -1.76 5.86
N THR A 114 10.03 -2.86 5.67
CA THR A 114 11.20 -2.95 4.78
C THR A 114 11.34 -4.32 4.17
N GLY A 115 11.80 -4.39 2.92
CA GLY A 115 12.04 -5.64 2.20
C GLY A 115 10.76 -6.38 1.82
N ASP A 116 10.87 -7.65 1.46
CA ASP A 116 9.73 -8.47 1.04
C ASP A 116 9.00 -9.05 2.27
N VAL A 117 7.86 -8.49 2.61
CA VAL A 117 7.12 -8.79 3.85
C VAL A 117 5.89 -9.67 3.63
N LEU A 118 5.39 -9.79 2.40
CA LEU A 118 4.24 -10.59 2.02
C LEU A 118 4.62 -11.67 0.99
N ASN A 119 4.03 -12.85 1.10
CA ASN A 119 4.08 -13.86 0.04
C ASN A 119 2.98 -13.62 -1.02
N ALA A 120 3.00 -14.38 -2.12
CA ALA A 120 2.10 -14.19 -3.25
C ALA A 120 0.60 -14.27 -2.89
N ASP A 121 0.21 -15.17 -1.98
CA ASP A 121 -1.18 -15.31 -1.54
C ASP A 121 -1.63 -14.08 -0.74
N GLN A 122 -0.75 -13.58 0.13
CA GLN A 122 -0.96 -12.38 0.94
C GLN A 122 -1.01 -11.11 0.08
N GLN A 123 -0.13 -11.00 -0.92
CA GLN A 123 -0.15 -9.95 -1.92
C GLN A 123 -1.48 -9.95 -2.67
N GLY A 124 -1.92 -11.11 -3.15
CA GLY A 124 -3.22 -11.26 -3.84
C GLY A 124 -4.42 -10.87 -2.97
N ALA A 125 -4.41 -11.23 -1.68
CA ALA A 125 -5.45 -10.82 -0.74
C ALA A 125 -5.45 -9.29 -0.51
N PHE A 126 -4.28 -8.68 -0.41
CA PHE A 126 -4.16 -7.24 -0.25
C PHE A 126 -4.59 -6.45 -1.51
N GLU A 127 -4.27 -6.96 -2.71
CA GLU A 127 -4.79 -6.38 -3.95
C GLU A 127 -6.33 -6.38 -3.97
N ARG A 128 -6.96 -7.50 -3.63
CA ARG A 128 -8.44 -7.60 -3.59
C ARG A 128 -9.04 -6.65 -2.55
N TYR A 129 -8.39 -6.50 -1.39
CA TYR A 129 -8.80 -5.53 -0.37
C TYR A 129 -8.79 -4.08 -0.91
N ILE A 130 -7.72 -3.67 -1.59
CA ILE A 130 -7.62 -2.33 -2.19
C ILE A 130 -8.68 -2.16 -3.30
N ARG A 131 -8.86 -3.17 -4.19
CA ARG A 131 -9.89 -3.14 -5.24
C ARG A 131 -11.31 -3.03 -4.69
N ALA A 132 -11.56 -3.55 -3.51
CA ALA A 132 -12.84 -3.42 -2.81
C ALA A 132 -13.04 -2.05 -2.14
N GLY A 133 -12.13 -1.09 -2.31
CA GLY A 133 -12.22 0.26 -1.75
C GLY A 133 -11.47 0.46 -0.44
N GLY A 134 -10.63 -0.50 -0.04
CA GLY A 134 -9.78 -0.42 1.14
C GLY A 134 -8.78 0.74 1.08
N GLY A 135 -8.33 1.22 2.26
CA GLY A 135 -7.35 2.29 2.38
C GLY A 135 -5.93 1.76 2.60
N PHE A 136 -4.94 2.46 2.03
CA PHE A 136 -3.52 2.23 2.27
C PHE A 136 -2.86 3.48 2.83
N VAL A 137 -2.04 3.30 3.86
CA VAL A 137 -1.15 4.33 4.41
C VAL A 137 0.27 3.77 4.40
N GLY A 138 1.16 4.42 3.67
CA GLY A 138 2.59 4.13 3.70
C GLY A 138 3.33 5.17 4.53
N VAL A 139 4.12 4.72 5.51
CA VAL A 139 4.93 5.61 6.36
C VAL A 139 6.40 5.27 6.20
N HIS A 140 7.17 6.27 5.83
CA HIS A 140 8.62 6.24 5.70
C HIS A 140 9.09 5.08 4.80
N SER A 141 9.71 4.05 5.36
CA SER A 141 10.25 2.91 4.62
C SER A 141 9.19 1.97 4.02
N ALA A 142 7.91 2.31 4.07
CA ALA A 142 6.94 1.66 3.20
C ALA A 142 7.30 1.79 1.70
N SER A 143 8.08 2.81 1.31
CA SER A 143 8.66 2.92 -0.04
C SER A 143 9.94 2.08 -0.27
N ASP A 144 10.47 1.46 0.79
CA ASP A 144 11.60 0.52 0.77
C ASP A 144 11.12 -0.94 1.00
N THR A 145 9.91 -1.23 0.53
CA THR A 145 9.18 -2.49 0.75
C THR A 145 8.71 -3.04 -0.59
N GLU A 146 8.73 -4.39 -0.76
CA GLU A 146 8.13 -5.09 -1.90
C GLU A 146 8.63 -4.62 -3.27
N TYR A 147 9.91 -4.48 -3.46
CA TYR A 147 10.51 -4.02 -4.73
C TYR A 147 10.19 -4.92 -5.93
N GLY A 148 10.02 -6.21 -5.69
CA GLY A 148 9.68 -7.20 -6.71
C GLY A 148 8.20 -7.18 -7.14
N TRP A 149 7.35 -6.46 -6.44
CA TRP A 149 5.91 -6.42 -6.68
C TRP A 149 5.48 -5.10 -7.33
N ALA A 150 5.42 -5.10 -8.67
CA ALA A 150 5.14 -3.89 -9.45
C ALA A 150 3.81 -3.20 -9.10
N TRP A 151 2.79 -3.99 -8.72
CA TRP A 151 1.50 -3.45 -8.28
C TRP A 151 1.64 -2.62 -7.00
N TYR A 152 2.46 -3.08 -6.03
CA TYR A 152 2.74 -2.32 -4.82
C TYR A 152 3.51 -1.03 -5.12
N GLY A 153 4.46 -1.06 -6.05
CA GLY A 153 5.13 0.15 -6.54
C GLY A 153 4.14 1.18 -7.07
N GLY A 154 3.09 0.73 -7.77
CA GLY A 154 1.97 1.58 -8.19
C GLY A 154 1.15 2.11 -7.01
N LEU A 155 0.88 1.29 -5.99
CA LEU A 155 0.11 1.68 -4.80
C LEU A 155 0.85 2.72 -3.95
N VAL A 156 2.12 2.49 -3.63
CA VAL A 156 2.93 3.41 -2.82
C VAL A 156 3.32 4.67 -3.60
N GLY A 157 3.35 4.60 -4.93
CA GLY A 157 3.60 5.71 -5.85
C GLY A 157 5.05 5.85 -6.30
N ALA A 158 6.03 5.55 -5.45
CA ALA A 158 7.45 5.46 -5.80
C ALA A 158 8.20 4.60 -4.79
N HIS A 159 9.19 3.85 -5.28
CA HIS A 159 10.19 3.19 -4.45
C HIS A 159 11.40 4.09 -4.23
N ASN A 160 12.12 3.83 -3.15
CA ASN A 160 13.39 4.49 -2.88
C ASN A 160 14.40 4.21 -4.00
N ASN A 161 15.28 5.18 -4.25
CA ASN A 161 16.35 5.04 -5.22
C ASN A 161 17.37 3.98 -4.74
N PRO A 162 17.53 2.84 -5.44
CA PRO A 162 18.40 1.75 -4.96
C PRO A 162 19.89 2.12 -4.94
N ARG A 163 20.29 3.20 -5.63
CA ARG A 163 21.69 3.68 -5.68
C ARG A 163 22.01 4.70 -4.59
N GLN A 164 21.03 5.49 -4.19
CA GLN A 164 21.14 6.51 -3.15
C GLN A 164 19.77 6.71 -2.49
N LYS A 165 19.46 5.86 -1.54
CA LYS A 165 18.12 5.81 -0.91
C LYS A 165 17.79 7.08 -0.13
N HIS A 166 18.77 7.68 0.56
CA HIS A 166 18.54 8.81 1.48
C HIS A 166 19.80 9.66 1.71
N SER A 167 19.60 10.84 2.28
CA SER A 167 20.65 11.77 2.68
C SER A 167 21.31 11.43 4.03
N GLY A 168 20.68 10.52 4.82
CA GLY A 168 20.90 10.40 6.25
C GLY A 168 20.04 11.40 7.05
N VAL A 169 20.10 11.28 8.39
CA VAL A 169 19.31 12.14 9.29
C VAL A 169 19.90 13.54 9.36
N THR A 170 19.16 14.53 8.89
CA THR A 170 19.61 15.93 8.86
C THR A 170 18.44 16.89 8.85
N GLN A 171 18.70 18.17 9.16
CA GLN A 171 17.69 19.22 9.04
C GLN A 171 17.41 19.53 7.58
N GLY A 172 16.12 19.65 7.22
CA GLY A 172 15.66 20.08 5.91
C GLY A 172 14.35 20.86 6.01
N THR A 173 14.00 21.61 4.98
CA THR A 173 12.79 22.42 4.93
C THR A 173 11.79 21.81 3.96
N ILE A 174 10.63 21.48 4.47
CA ILE A 174 9.46 21.01 3.74
C ILE A 174 8.68 22.23 3.24
N VAL A 175 8.15 22.13 2.03
CA VAL A 175 7.21 23.11 1.45
C VAL A 175 5.87 22.40 1.25
N VAL A 176 4.79 22.97 1.75
CA VAL A 176 3.43 22.47 1.56
C VAL A 176 2.97 22.85 0.16
N ALA A 177 2.70 21.85 -0.68
CA ALA A 177 2.27 22.04 -2.06
C ALA A 177 0.75 22.14 -2.20
N ASP A 178 -0.01 21.56 -1.26
CA ASP A 178 -1.48 21.58 -1.24
C ASP A 178 -1.99 21.65 0.19
N HIS A 179 -2.70 22.72 0.53
CA HIS A 179 -3.36 22.96 1.83
C HIS A 179 -4.82 22.47 1.88
N THR A 180 -5.35 21.89 0.81
CA THR A 180 -6.75 21.44 0.78
C THR A 180 -6.95 20.06 1.40
N HIS A 181 -5.89 19.25 1.44
CA HIS A 181 -5.95 17.89 1.97
C HIS A 181 -5.96 17.86 3.52
N PRO A 182 -6.71 16.93 4.15
CA PRO A 182 -6.77 16.82 5.63
C PRO A 182 -5.42 16.72 6.32
N SER A 183 -4.41 16.10 5.69
CA SER A 183 -3.07 15.94 6.26
C SER A 183 -2.20 17.19 6.19
N THR A 184 -2.61 18.21 5.46
CA THR A 184 -1.77 19.40 5.22
C THR A 184 -2.45 20.74 5.52
N ARG A 185 -3.78 20.76 5.64
CA ARG A 185 -4.54 21.99 5.84
C ARG A 185 -4.17 22.80 7.09
N MET A 186 -3.57 22.16 8.10
CA MET A 186 -3.15 22.78 9.35
C MET A 186 -1.63 23.00 9.44
N LEU A 187 -0.88 22.66 8.39
CA LEU A 187 0.56 22.88 8.35
C LEU A 187 0.89 24.30 7.89
N PRO A 188 2.01 24.89 8.33
CA PRO A 188 2.50 26.15 7.76
C PRO A 188 3.03 25.92 6.33
N ASP A 189 3.12 26.98 5.51
CA ASP A 189 3.61 26.91 4.14
C ASP A 189 5.01 26.27 4.04
N ARG A 190 5.85 26.52 5.04
CA ARG A 190 7.19 25.94 5.17
C ARG A 190 7.36 25.36 6.58
N TRP A 191 7.95 24.18 6.64
CA TRP A 191 8.15 23.44 7.88
C TRP A 191 9.56 22.86 7.95
N THR A 192 10.42 23.44 8.77
CA THR A 192 11.80 22.97 8.96
C THR A 192 11.84 21.97 10.11
N ARG A 193 12.44 20.80 9.85
CA ARG A 193 12.57 19.71 10.82
C ARG A 193 13.79 18.85 10.55
N VAL A 194 14.12 17.95 11.48
CA VAL A 194 15.12 16.91 11.31
C VAL A 194 14.40 15.59 10.97
N ASP A 195 14.82 14.96 9.88
CA ASP A 195 14.38 13.63 9.48
C ASP A 195 15.42 12.98 8.56
N GLU A 196 15.20 11.77 8.10
CA GLU A 196 15.95 11.15 7.02
C GLU A 196 15.22 11.43 5.70
N TRP A 197 15.93 12.05 4.73
CA TRP A 197 15.31 12.47 3.47
C TRP A 197 15.53 11.43 2.38
N TYR A 198 14.45 10.76 1.99
CA TYR A 198 14.48 9.74 0.95
C TYR A 198 14.60 10.35 -0.45
N ASN A 199 15.45 9.74 -1.27
CA ASN A 199 15.46 9.93 -2.71
C ASN A 199 14.66 8.79 -3.37
N PHE A 200 13.84 9.10 -4.36
CA PHE A 200 13.03 8.11 -5.05
C PHE A 200 13.66 7.71 -6.39
N ALA A 201 13.40 6.48 -6.84
CA ALA A 201 13.87 5.98 -8.12
C ALA A 201 13.28 6.75 -9.30
N THR A 202 12.06 7.24 -9.14
CA THR A 202 11.34 8.07 -10.11
C THR A 202 10.56 9.15 -9.37
N ASN A 203 10.37 10.31 -10.02
CA ASN A 203 9.49 11.34 -9.46
C ASN A 203 8.02 10.87 -9.57
N PRO A 204 7.28 10.75 -8.46
CA PRO A 204 5.91 10.25 -8.46
C PRO A 204 4.88 11.23 -9.02
N ARG A 205 5.19 12.52 -9.13
CA ARG A 205 4.26 13.61 -9.47
C ARG A 205 3.32 13.34 -10.66
N PRO A 206 3.75 12.71 -11.77
CA PRO A 206 2.83 12.46 -12.89
C PRO A 206 1.67 11.53 -12.55
N HIS A 207 1.76 10.79 -11.43
CA HIS A 207 0.81 9.74 -11.09
C HIS A 207 0.12 9.92 -9.73
N VAL A 208 0.47 10.98 -8.98
CA VAL A 208 -0.04 11.23 -7.62
C VAL A 208 -0.41 12.71 -7.43
N HIS A 209 -1.19 13.00 -6.39
CA HIS A 209 -1.40 14.36 -5.90
C HIS A 209 -0.36 14.66 -4.82
N VAL A 210 0.60 15.52 -5.14
CA VAL A 210 1.68 15.87 -4.21
C VAL A 210 1.19 16.82 -3.14
N LEU A 211 1.47 16.48 -1.89
CA LEU A 211 1.08 17.24 -0.69
C LEU A 211 2.25 18.05 -0.12
N LEU A 212 3.42 17.40 -0.04
CA LEU A 212 4.64 18.01 0.50
C LEU A 212 5.80 17.79 -0.47
N THR A 213 6.62 18.81 -0.61
CA THR A 213 7.92 18.74 -1.30
C THR A 213 9.04 19.13 -0.34
N LEU A 214 10.26 18.67 -0.62
CA LEU A 214 11.45 18.99 0.13
C LEU A 214 12.31 20.01 -0.65
N ASP A 215 12.74 21.07 0.02
CA ASP A 215 13.63 22.07 -0.54
C ASP A 215 15.07 21.59 -0.42
N GLU A 216 15.61 21.01 -1.52
CA GLU A 216 16.97 20.45 -1.55
C GLU A 216 18.07 21.49 -1.37
N THR A 217 17.76 22.79 -1.41
CA THR A 217 18.74 23.85 -1.11
C THR A 217 19.04 23.97 0.39
N THR A 218 18.23 23.32 1.24
CA THR A 218 18.30 23.42 2.70
C THR A 218 19.05 22.27 3.37
N TYR A 219 19.49 21.26 2.60
CA TYR A 219 20.26 20.12 3.11
C TYR A 219 21.18 19.55 2.01
N HIS A 220 21.98 18.52 2.35
CA HIS A 220 22.87 17.84 1.40
C HIS A 220 22.42 16.39 1.17
N GLY A 221 22.64 15.88 -0.05
CA GLY A 221 22.38 14.48 -0.39
C GLY A 221 21.05 14.24 -1.12
N GLY A 222 20.31 15.30 -1.45
CA GLY A 222 19.16 15.23 -2.35
C GLY A 222 19.59 14.92 -3.79
N THR A 223 18.77 14.18 -4.52
CA THR A 223 18.99 13.80 -5.93
C THR A 223 17.77 13.98 -6.81
N MET A 224 16.71 14.56 -6.28
CA MET A 224 15.45 14.81 -7.01
C MET A 224 15.40 16.22 -7.63
N GLY A 225 16.32 17.12 -7.22
CA GLY A 225 16.42 18.49 -7.71
C GLY A 225 15.32 19.42 -7.22
N ALA A 226 14.87 20.33 -8.08
CA ALA A 226 13.89 21.35 -7.69
C ALA A 226 12.48 20.80 -7.43
N ASP A 227 12.18 19.58 -7.83
CA ASP A 227 10.90 18.92 -7.58
C ASP A 227 11.08 17.59 -6.83
N HIS A 228 11.05 17.69 -5.50
CA HIS A 228 11.27 16.56 -4.61
C HIS A 228 10.01 16.27 -3.77
N PRO A 229 9.01 15.53 -4.31
CA PRO A 229 7.84 15.10 -3.54
C PRO A 229 8.24 14.17 -2.40
N ILE A 230 7.69 14.41 -1.17
CA ILE A 230 7.95 13.57 0.02
C ILE A 230 6.67 13.13 0.73
N ALA A 231 5.51 13.64 0.31
CA ALA A 231 4.21 13.09 0.71
C ALA A 231 3.20 13.32 -0.41
N TRP A 232 2.31 12.34 -0.58
CA TRP A 232 1.30 12.36 -1.64
C TRP A 232 0.12 11.46 -1.34
N TYR A 233 -0.94 11.61 -2.13
CA TYR A 233 -2.07 10.70 -2.14
C TYR A 233 -2.52 10.40 -3.56
N ARG A 234 -3.29 9.33 -3.73
CA ARG A 234 -3.95 8.96 -4.99
C ARG A 234 -5.10 7.98 -4.78
N ALA A 235 -6.03 7.95 -5.71
CA ALA A 235 -6.85 6.77 -5.92
C ALA A 235 -6.03 5.72 -6.68
N TYR A 236 -6.05 4.48 -6.25
CA TYR A 236 -5.32 3.39 -6.90
C TYR A 236 -6.12 2.10 -6.85
N ASP A 237 -6.36 1.50 -8.01
CA ASP A 237 -7.02 0.20 -8.21
C ASP A 237 -8.31 0.02 -7.38
N GLY A 238 -9.11 1.10 -7.24
CA GLY A 238 -10.37 1.12 -6.49
C GLY A 238 -10.26 1.65 -5.05
N GLY A 239 -9.07 1.67 -4.47
CA GLY A 239 -8.82 2.13 -3.10
C GLY A 239 -8.25 3.54 -3.00
N ARG A 240 -7.93 3.94 -1.77
CA ARG A 240 -7.31 5.22 -1.41
C ARG A 240 -5.92 4.98 -0.85
N ALA A 241 -4.91 5.55 -1.48
CA ALA A 241 -3.52 5.47 -1.02
C ALA A 241 -3.03 6.84 -0.56
N TRP A 242 -2.36 6.88 0.58
CA TRP A 242 -1.64 8.02 1.10
C TRP A 242 -0.25 7.58 1.57
N PHE A 243 0.76 8.39 1.30
CA PHE A 243 2.15 8.10 1.64
C PHE A 243 2.84 9.34 2.21
N THR A 244 3.73 9.13 3.19
CA THR A 244 4.70 10.12 3.66
C THR A 244 6.07 9.48 3.86
N ALA A 245 7.12 10.13 3.35
CA ALA A 245 8.50 9.75 3.57
C ALA A 245 9.03 10.12 4.96
N LEU A 246 8.27 10.91 5.72
CA LEU A 246 8.64 11.35 7.06
C LEU A 246 8.50 10.23 8.09
N GLY A 247 9.20 10.35 9.23
CA GLY A 247 9.00 9.47 10.39
C GLY A 247 10.14 8.52 10.68
N HIS A 248 11.36 8.77 10.19
CA HIS A 248 12.53 7.96 10.50
C HIS A 248 12.85 7.92 12.00
N THR A 249 12.79 9.09 12.66
CA THR A 249 13.24 9.22 14.04
C THR A 249 12.09 9.01 15.05
N PRO A 250 12.37 8.50 16.27
CA PRO A 250 11.36 8.40 17.33
C PRO A 250 10.73 9.76 17.69
N GLU A 251 11.51 10.84 17.61
CA GLU A 251 11.08 12.21 17.93
C GLU A 251 9.99 12.71 16.99
N SER A 252 9.97 12.25 15.74
CA SER A 252 8.93 12.55 14.75
C SER A 252 7.53 12.30 15.32
N TYR A 253 7.36 11.21 16.06
CA TYR A 253 6.05 10.77 16.56
C TYR A 253 5.54 11.55 17.79
N SER A 254 6.38 12.39 18.37
CA SER A 254 6.01 13.36 19.40
C SER A 254 5.82 14.79 18.87
N GLU A 255 6.23 15.05 17.61
CA GLU A 255 6.14 16.35 16.97
C GLU A 255 4.69 16.67 16.58
N PRO A 256 4.08 17.79 17.07
CA PRO A 256 2.67 18.06 16.83
C PRO A 256 2.30 18.18 15.35
N LEU A 257 3.12 18.84 14.53
CA LEU A 257 2.83 19.01 13.10
C LEU A 257 2.89 17.68 12.35
N PHE A 258 3.86 16.80 12.67
CA PHE A 258 3.91 15.47 12.06
C PHE A 258 2.71 14.62 12.48
N ARG A 259 2.29 14.68 13.73
CA ARG A 259 1.09 13.95 14.22
C ARG A 259 -0.18 14.39 13.49
N VAL A 260 -0.36 15.69 13.28
CA VAL A 260 -1.49 16.24 12.50
C VAL A 260 -1.42 15.75 11.05
N HIS A 261 -0.23 15.78 10.43
CA HIS A 261 -0.01 15.27 9.08
C HIS A 261 -0.35 13.78 8.96
N LEU A 262 0.20 12.96 9.85
CA LEU A 262 -0.02 11.51 9.86
C LEU A 262 -1.49 11.17 10.09
N TRP A 263 -2.15 11.81 11.06
CA TRP A 263 -3.57 11.57 11.34
C TRP A 263 -4.47 11.93 10.17
N GLY A 264 -4.24 13.08 9.54
CA GLY A 264 -5.00 13.49 8.36
C GLY A 264 -4.86 12.53 7.18
N GLY A 265 -3.67 11.93 6.99
CA GLY A 265 -3.42 10.88 5.99
C GLY A 265 -4.15 9.57 6.32
N ILE A 266 -4.11 9.15 7.59
CA ILE A 266 -4.86 7.97 8.07
C ILE A 266 -6.36 8.17 7.88
N ALA A 267 -6.89 9.35 8.25
CA ALA A 267 -8.32 9.66 8.09
C ALA A 267 -8.76 9.65 6.63
N TYR A 268 -7.95 10.21 5.72
CA TYR A 268 -8.18 10.15 4.29
C TYR A 268 -8.24 8.70 3.77
N ALA A 269 -7.22 7.91 4.08
CA ALA A 269 -7.15 6.52 3.63
C ALA A 269 -8.35 5.70 4.15
N ALA A 270 -8.74 5.89 5.41
CA ALA A 270 -9.91 5.24 6.00
C ALA A 270 -11.26 5.75 5.45
N GLY A 271 -11.29 6.80 4.58
CA GLY A 271 -12.52 7.39 4.05
C GLY A 271 -13.34 8.14 5.11
N ARG A 272 -12.67 8.79 6.05
CA ARG A 272 -13.26 9.51 7.20
C ARG A 272 -12.82 10.98 7.28
N ALA A 273 -12.26 11.54 6.22
CA ALA A 273 -11.74 12.90 6.14
C ALA A 273 -12.72 13.86 5.46
#